data_c93c2bd2a115cf278d21573afcd088b9
#
_entry.id   c93c2bd2a115cf278d21573afcd088b9
#
_cell.length_a   1.000
_cell.length_b   1.000
_cell.length_c   1.000
_cell.angle_alpha   90.00
_cell.angle_beta   90.00
_cell.angle_gamma   90.00
#
_symmetry.space_group_name_H-M   'P 1'
#
loop_
_entity.id
_entity.type
_entity.pdbx_description
1 polymer ?
#
loop_
_entity_poly.entity_id
_entity_poly.type
_entity_poly.pdbx_seq_one_letter_code
_entity_poly.pdbx_strand_id
1 'polypeptide(L)'
;MERKESEAQAQAAIFDWARWQQSKHPALKSMYHAANEGKRSQAAGANLKRQGMKAGVSDICLPYAAGGFNNLYIELKVGSNKATEEQLNFIDTINGIGGRAVIVYGSDAAIEVITAYLEGNIDSLEIKSDTYPAEKAKLTEKVNEKRFIGLCGTDCRACDNMGCLGRKN
;
A
#
# COMPACT_ATOMS: atom_id res chain seq x y z
N MET A 1 32.29 -9.87 5.03
CA MET A 1 31.15 -10.30 4.22
C MET A 1 29.89 -9.76 4.91
N GLU A 2 29.30 -8.70 4.41
CA GLU A 2 28.00 -8.23 4.90
C GLU A 2 26.96 -9.30 4.62
N ARG A 3 26.26 -9.74 5.66
CA ARG A 3 25.18 -10.73 5.56
C ARG A 3 23.97 -10.01 4.92
N LYS A 4 23.63 -10.38 3.68
CA LYS A 4 22.43 -9.83 3.03
C LYS A 4 21.19 -10.11 3.90
N GLU A 5 20.44 -9.08 4.23
CA GLU A 5 19.18 -9.16 4.94
C GLU A 5 18.17 -10.00 4.11
N SER A 6 17.43 -10.89 4.77
CA SER A 6 16.29 -11.58 4.13
C SER A 6 15.01 -10.77 4.33
N GLU A 7 13.98 -11.00 3.49
CA GLU A 7 12.68 -10.32 3.63
C GLU A 7 12.08 -10.55 5.03
N ALA A 8 12.17 -11.77 5.56
CA ALA A 8 11.70 -12.08 6.92
C ALA A 8 12.47 -11.32 8.01
N GLN A 9 13.79 -11.11 7.85
CA GLN A 9 14.58 -10.32 8.78
C GLN A 9 14.24 -8.83 8.69
N ALA A 10 14.11 -8.30 7.48
CA ALA A 10 13.68 -6.92 7.24
C ALA A 10 12.30 -6.66 7.85
N GLN A 11 11.36 -7.56 7.60
CA GLN A 11 10.01 -7.46 8.16
C GLN A 11 10.02 -7.50 9.70
N ALA A 12 10.77 -8.43 10.32
CA ALA A 12 10.90 -8.50 11.77
C ALA A 12 11.48 -7.19 12.35
N ALA A 13 12.51 -6.62 11.73
CA ALA A 13 13.12 -5.36 12.16
C ALA A 13 12.12 -4.19 12.09
N ILE A 14 11.29 -4.12 11.04
CA ILE A 14 10.24 -3.11 10.90
C ILE A 14 9.21 -3.21 12.04
N PHE A 15 8.74 -4.43 12.36
CA PHE A 15 7.76 -4.63 13.43
C PHE A 15 8.36 -4.44 14.82
N ASP A 16 9.65 -4.75 15.03
CA ASP A 16 10.38 -4.43 16.26
C ASP A 16 10.47 -2.93 16.46
N TRP A 17 10.90 -2.19 15.43
CA TRP A 17 10.92 -0.73 15.44
C TRP A 17 9.52 -0.15 15.73
N ALA A 18 8.49 -0.65 15.06
CA ALA A 18 7.14 -0.17 15.24
C ALA A 18 6.66 -0.33 16.70
N ARG A 19 6.97 -1.47 17.36
CA ARG A 19 6.65 -1.67 18.78
C ARG A 19 7.28 -0.61 19.67
N TRP A 20 8.54 -0.24 19.43
CA TRP A 20 9.24 0.79 20.20
C TRP A 20 8.66 2.20 19.95
N GLN A 21 8.11 2.45 18.78
CA GLN A 21 7.55 3.76 18.40
C GLN A 21 6.08 3.96 18.77
N GLN A 22 5.39 2.94 19.31
CA GLN A 22 3.95 3.03 19.61
C GLN A 22 3.57 4.11 20.63
N SER A 23 4.47 4.49 21.51
CA SER A 23 4.24 5.60 22.44
C SER A 23 4.22 6.95 21.73
N LYS A 24 5.05 7.14 20.71
CA LYS A 24 5.12 8.35 19.88
C LYS A 24 4.03 8.34 18.81
N HIS A 25 3.80 7.20 18.19
CA HIS A 25 2.86 7.01 17.10
C HIS A 25 1.86 5.88 17.42
N PRO A 26 0.78 6.16 18.17
CA PRO A 26 -0.19 5.13 18.59
C PRO A 26 -0.84 4.35 17.43
N ALA A 27 -0.90 4.93 16.23
CA ALA A 27 -1.39 4.27 15.02
C ALA A 27 -0.64 2.98 14.69
N LEU A 28 0.64 2.86 15.07
CA LEU A 28 1.45 1.66 14.85
C LEU A 28 0.93 0.42 15.59
N LYS A 29 0.05 0.58 16.58
CA LYS A 29 -0.63 -0.55 17.24
C LYS A 29 -1.57 -1.30 16.29
N SER A 30 -2.05 -0.64 15.24
CA SER A 30 -2.93 -1.23 14.23
C SER A 30 -2.18 -1.82 13.03
N MET A 31 -0.86 -1.60 12.95
CA MET A 31 -0.04 -2.15 11.87
C MET A 31 0.05 -3.67 11.97
N TYR A 32 -0.12 -4.35 10.84
CA TYR A 32 -0.07 -5.81 10.78
C TYR A 32 0.59 -6.32 9.50
N HIS A 33 1.04 -7.57 9.55
CA HIS A 33 1.51 -8.32 8.40
C HIS A 33 0.38 -9.16 7.79
N ALA A 34 0.22 -9.05 6.47
CA ALA A 34 -0.72 -9.87 5.72
C ALA A 34 -0.07 -11.22 5.37
N ALA A 35 -0.28 -12.26 6.20
CA ALA A 35 0.29 -13.59 6.03
C ALA A 35 -0.29 -14.32 4.81
N ASN A 36 0.09 -13.92 3.59
CA ASN A 36 -0.37 -14.53 2.34
C ASN A 36 0.58 -15.63 1.82
N GLU A 37 1.73 -15.83 2.45
CA GLU A 37 2.76 -16.77 2.02
C GLU A 37 2.56 -18.17 2.59
N GLY A 38 3.08 -19.16 1.88
CA GLY A 38 3.16 -20.54 2.30
C GLY A 38 2.72 -21.54 1.21
N LYS A 39 3.47 -22.65 1.10
CA LYS A 39 3.11 -23.76 0.22
C LYS A 39 1.82 -24.42 0.73
N ARG A 40 0.79 -24.44 -0.10
CA ARG A 40 -0.52 -25.00 0.22
C ARG A 40 -0.94 -26.00 -0.85
N SER A 41 -1.75 -27.01 -0.49
CA SER A 41 -2.38 -27.87 -1.48
C SER A 41 -3.36 -27.06 -2.35
N GLN A 42 -3.60 -27.51 -3.59
CA GLN A 42 -4.55 -26.86 -4.50
C GLN A 42 -5.95 -26.68 -3.87
N ALA A 43 -6.44 -27.71 -3.18
CA ALA A 43 -7.74 -27.66 -2.51
C ALA A 43 -7.79 -26.62 -1.39
N ALA A 44 -6.73 -26.54 -0.55
CA ALA A 44 -6.63 -25.53 0.50
C ALA A 44 -6.56 -24.11 -0.09
N GLY A 45 -5.78 -23.90 -1.16
CA GLY A 45 -5.68 -22.63 -1.87
C GLY A 45 -7.02 -22.18 -2.46
N ALA A 46 -7.76 -23.07 -3.09
CA ALA A 46 -9.08 -22.79 -3.65
C ALA A 46 -10.10 -22.40 -2.57
N ASN A 47 -10.07 -23.09 -1.42
CA ASN A 47 -10.94 -22.76 -0.28
C ASN A 47 -10.64 -21.40 0.31
N LEU A 48 -9.35 -21.04 0.48
CA LEU A 48 -8.94 -19.74 0.99
C LEU A 48 -9.30 -18.60 0.01
N LYS A 49 -9.14 -18.81 -1.31
CA LYS A 49 -9.61 -17.85 -2.32
C LYS A 49 -11.12 -17.60 -2.22
N ARG A 50 -11.92 -18.67 -2.00
CA ARG A 50 -13.37 -18.55 -1.79
C ARG A 50 -13.71 -17.80 -0.50
N GLN A 51 -12.86 -17.85 0.52
CA GLN A 51 -12.97 -17.11 1.78
C GLN A 51 -12.46 -15.67 1.66
N GLY A 52 -12.03 -15.22 0.47
CA GLY A 52 -11.62 -13.84 0.22
C GLY A 52 -10.11 -13.60 0.24
N MET A 53 -9.28 -14.64 0.36
CA MET A 53 -7.84 -14.49 0.19
C MET A 53 -7.53 -14.00 -1.24
N LYS A 54 -6.77 -12.94 -1.35
CA LYS A 54 -6.31 -12.36 -2.62
C LYS A 54 -4.81 -12.59 -2.80
N ALA A 55 -4.40 -12.92 -4.02
CA ALA A 55 -3.00 -12.89 -4.41
C ALA A 55 -2.51 -11.44 -4.50
N GLY A 56 -1.22 -11.23 -4.26
CA GLY A 56 -0.57 -9.95 -4.45
C GLY A 56 -0.87 -8.89 -3.38
N VAL A 57 -1.55 -9.25 -2.28
CA VAL A 57 -1.71 -8.32 -1.14
C VAL A 57 -0.34 -8.04 -0.54
N SER A 58 -0.03 -6.76 -0.36
CA SER A 58 1.26 -6.32 0.18
C SER A 58 1.54 -6.83 1.59
N ASP A 59 2.82 -6.97 1.93
CA ASP A 59 3.31 -7.61 3.16
C ASP A 59 2.86 -6.89 4.43
N ILE A 60 2.85 -5.56 4.43
CA ILE A 60 2.56 -4.73 5.61
C ILE A 60 1.38 -3.82 5.30
N CYS A 61 0.44 -3.74 6.24
CA CYS A 61 -0.69 -2.82 6.21
C CYS A 61 -0.72 -1.97 7.48
N LEU A 62 -0.86 -0.66 7.31
CA LEU A 62 -1.18 0.31 8.35
C LEU A 62 -2.54 0.93 8.03
N PRO A 63 -3.65 0.45 8.65
CA PRO A 63 -5.02 0.93 8.41
C PRO A 63 -5.28 2.23 9.20
N TYR A 64 -4.50 3.25 8.92
CA TYR A 64 -4.57 4.57 9.55
C TYR A 64 -4.49 5.65 8.49
N ALA A 65 -5.37 6.63 8.55
CA ALA A 65 -5.40 7.74 7.60
C ALA A 65 -4.41 8.82 7.99
N ALA A 66 -3.50 9.17 7.07
CA ALA A 66 -2.54 10.26 7.23
C ALA A 66 -2.14 10.85 5.87
N GLY A 67 -1.72 12.12 5.84
CA GLY A 67 -1.18 12.78 4.65
C GLY A 67 -2.15 12.80 3.45
N GLY A 68 -3.46 12.75 3.68
CA GLY A 68 -4.45 12.71 2.60
C GLY A 68 -4.79 11.30 2.10
N PHE A 69 -4.17 10.26 2.64
CA PHE A 69 -4.44 8.86 2.28
C PHE A 69 -5.21 8.12 3.37
N ASN A 70 -6.03 7.14 2.97
CA ASN A 70 -6.88 6.36 3.88
C ASN A 70 -6.11 5.29 4.67
N ASN A 71 -5.01 4.79 4.11
CA ASN A 71 -4.19 3.72 4.65
C ASN A 71 -2.82 3.68 3.96
N LEU A 72 -1.86 2.93 4.53
CA LEU A 72 -0.58 2.62 3.91
C LEU A 72 -0.41 1.12 3.74
N TYR A 73 0.01 0.70 2.55
CA TYR A 73 0.44 -0.65 2.23
C TYR A 73 1.89 -0.63 1.74
N ILE A 74 2.70 -1.56 2.23
CA ILE A 74 4.10 -1.70 1.84
C ILE A 74 4.34 -3.12 1.33
N GLU A 75 4.76 -3.21 0.09
CA GLU A 75 5.35 -4.41 -0.49
C GLU A 75 6.84 -4.38 -0.22
N LEU A 76 7.33 -5.30 0.63
CA LEU A 76 8.71 -5.36 1.06
C LEU A 76 9.53 -6.24 0.12
N LYS A 77 10.65 -5.72 -0.34
CA LYS A 77 11.62 -6.45 -1.15
C LYS A 77 13.01 -6.33 -0.57
N VAL A 78 13.88 -7.28 -0.90
CA VAL A 78 15.31 -7.25 -0.55
C VAL A 78 16.17 -7.62 -1.76
N GLY A 79 17.35 -7.05 -1.83
CA GLY A 79 18.31 -7.31 -2.92
C GLY A 79 17.75 -6.94 -4.28
N SER A 80 17.70 -7.90 -5.21
CA SER A 80 17.24 -7.71 -6.59
C SER A 80 15.84 -8.30 -6.86
N ASN A 81 15.11 -8.68 -5.81
CA ASN A 81 13.76 -9.24 -5.96
C ASN A 81 12.82 -8.18 -6.54
N LYS A 82 11.94 -8.61 -7.46
CA LYS A 82 10.96 -7.74 -8.11
C LYS A 82 9.55 -8.10 -7.66
N ALA A 83 8.67 -7.11 -7.67
CA ALA A 83 7.26 -7.36 -7.44
C ALA A 83 6.65 -8.17 -8.60
N THR A 84 5.69 -9.05 -8.26
CA THR A 84 4.91 -9.81 -9.25
C THR A 84 3.83 -8.92 -9.87
N GLU A 85 3.23 -9.38 -10.95
CA GLU A 85 2.13 -8.66 -11.61
C GLU A 85 0.92 -8.50 -10.66
N GLU A 86 0.61 -9.52 -9.87
CA GLU A 86 -0.48 -9.47 -8.89
C GLU A 86 -0.22 -8.41 -7.81
N GLN A 87 1.03 -8.29 -7.33
CA GLN A 87 1.43 -7.27 -6.36
C GLN A 87 1.32 -5.86 -6.96
N LEU A 88 1.78 -5.66 -8.20
CA LEU A 88 1.65 -4.40 -8.91
C LEU A 88 0.17 -4.01 -9.10
N ASN A 89 -0.68 -4.95 -9.50
CA ASN A 89 -2.12 -4.72 -9.67
C ASN A 89 -2.82 -4.37 -8.35
N PHE A 90 -2.39 -4.98 -7.23
CA PHE A 90 -2.89 -4.62 -5.89
C PHE A 90 -2.49 -3.19 -5.51
N ILE A 91 -1.22 -2.82 -5.72
CA ILE A 91 -0.70 -1.48 -5.45
C ILE A 91 -1.47 -0.43 -6.27
N ASP A 92 -1.67 -0.67 -7.56
CA ASP A 92 -2.45 0.21 -8.44
C ASP A 92 -3.90 0.38 -7.94
N THR A 93 -4.51 -0.73 -7.50
CA THR A 93 -5.87 -0.70 -6.97
C THR A 93 -5.96 0.17 -5.72
N ILE A 94 -5.05 -0.01 -4.76
CA ILE A 94 -5.04 0.75 -3.51
C ILE A 94 -4.81 2.24 -3.77
N ASN A 95 -3.79 2.57 -4.58
CA ASN A 95 -3.49 3.96 -4.95
C ASN A 95 -4.67 4.61 -5.67
N GLY A 96 -5.38 3.84 -6.50
CA GLY A 96 -6.53 4.34 -7.22
C GLY A 96 -7.79 4.59 -6.39
N ILE A 97 -7.89 4.10 -5.17
CA ILE A 97 -9.05 4.27 -4.26
C ILE A 97 -8.74 5.16 -3.05
N GLY A 98 -7.63 5.91 -3.10
CA GLY A 98 -7.27 6.88 -2.06
C GLY A 98 -6.44 6.30 -0.91
N GLY A 99 -5.92 5.08 -1.04
CA GLY A 99 -4.85 4.56 -0.19
C GLY A 99 -3.47 4.95 -0.70
N ARG A 100 -2.43 4.64 0.05
CA ARG A 100 -1.04 4.72 -0.38
C ARG A 100 -0.43 3.32 -0.35
N ALA A 101 0.02 2.82 -1.49
CA ALA A 101 0.71 1.54 -1.59
C ALA A 101 2.02 1.72 -2.34
N VAL A 102 3.11 1.15 -1.80
CA VAL A 102 4.48 1.33 -2.30
C VAL A 102 5.27 0.04 -2.24
N ILE A 103 6.29 -0.07 -3.10
CA ILE A 103 7.32 -1.11 -3.01
C ILE A 103 8.54 -0.49 -2.34
N VAL A 104 9.11 -1.18 -1.35
CA VAL A 104 10.26 -0.68 -0.60
C VAL A 104 11.32 -1.76 -0.48
N TYR A 105 12.57 -1.36 -0.52
CA TYR A 105 13.72 -2.29 -0.47
C TYR A 105 14.46 -2.15 0.87
N GLY A 106 14.34 -3.18 1.71
CA GLY A 106 14.99 -3.25 3.02
C GLY A 106 14.21 -2.58 4.15
N SER A 107 14.63 -2.88 5.39
CA SER A 107 13.97 -2.41 6.61
C SER A 107 14.07 -0.90 6.80
N ASP A 108 15.23 -0.29 6.52
CA ASP A 108 15.45 1.14 6.75
C ASP A 108 14.55 2.00 5.88
N ALA A 109 14.45 1.69 4.57
CA ALA A 109 13.59 2.41 3.65
C ALA A 109 12.09 2.24 4.03
N ALA A 110 11.68 1.07 4.51
CA ALA A 110 10.31 0.87 4.98
C ALA A 110 10.00 1.71 6.22
N ILE A 111 10.93 1.79 7.17
CA ILE A 111 10.82 2.63 8.37
C ILE A 111 10.70 4.11 7.99
N GLU A 112 11.52 4.57 7.04
CA GLU A 112 11.47 5.94 6.52
C GLU A 112 10.10 6.25 5.90
N VAL A 113 9.57 5.36 5.06
CA VAL A 113 8.25 5.48 4.43
C VAL A 113 7.13 5.53 5.48
N ILE A 114 7.15 4.64 6.49
CA ILE A 114 6.15 4.63 7.56
C ILE A 114 6.21 5.94 8.36
N THR A 115 7.40 6.42 8.68
CA THR A 115 7.61 7.67 9.43
C THR A 115 7.05 8.85 8.64
N ALA A 116 7.43 9.00 7.38
CA ALA A 116 6.95 10.07 6.52
C ALA A 116 5.43 10.02 6.31
N TYR A 117 4.86 8.81 6.21
CA TYR A 117 3.42 8.64 6.14
C TYR A 117 2.71 9.17 7.39
N LEU A 118 3.19 8.78 8.58
CA LEU A 118 2.63 9.20 9.86
C LEU A 118 2.76 10.72 10.10
N GLU A 119 3.79 11.33 9.53
CA GLU A 119 4.05 12.77 9.57
C GLU A 119 3.31 13.55 8.46
N GLY A 120 2.64 12.84 7.54
CA GLY A 120 1.86 13.44 6.46
C GLY A 120 2.68 14.00 5.31
N ASN A 121 3.94 13.60 5.16
CA ASN A 121 4.88 14.10 4.15
C ASN A 121 5.42 13.04 3.19
N ILE A 122 4.75 11.89 3.08
CA ILE A 122 5.18 10.76 2.24
C ILE A 122 5.39 11.13 0.76
N ASP A 123 4.65 12.10 0.24
CA ASP A 123 4.80 12.54 -1.15
C ASP A 123 6.10 13.34 -1.40
N SER A 124 6.78 13.77 -0.35
CA SER A 124 8.10 14.41 -0.45
C SER A 124 9.26 13.41 -0.52
N LEU A 125 9.00 12.12 -0.28
CA LEU A 125 10.02 11.07 -0.39
C LEU A 125 10.20 10.61 -1.83
N GLU A 126 11.45 10.61 -2.30
CA GLU A 126 11.86 9.87 -3.49
C GLU A 126 11.91 8.37 -3.16
N ILE A 127 10.74 7.71 -3.23
CA ILE A 127 10.68 6.25 -3.09
C ILE A 127 11.26 5.66 -4.38
N LYS A 128 12.45 5.06 -4.30
CA LYS A 128 13.08 4.35 -5.42
C LYS A 128 12.25 3.12 -5.79
N SER A 129 11.25 3.31 -6.61
CA SER A 129 10.52 2.21 -7.24
C SER A 129 11.16 1.89 -8.58
N ASP A 130 12.25 1.12 -8.58
CA ASP A 130 12.98 0.73 -9.79
C ASP A 130 12.17 -0.14 -10.77
N THR A 131 10.86 -0.30 -10.57
CA THR A 131 10.10 -1.31 -11.30
C THR A 131 8.69 -0.91 -11.72
N TYR A 132 8.32 0.37 -11.61
CA TYR A 132 7.10 0.82 -12.27
C TYR A 132 7.43 1.15 -13.74
N PRO A 133 6.96 0.37 -14.74
CA PRO A 133 7.11 0.78 -16.14
C PRO A 133 6.42 2.12 -16.31
N ALA A 134 7.11 3.10 -16.88
CA ALA A 134 6.58 4.45 -17.15
C ALA A 134 5.26 4.44 -17.94
N GLU A 135 4.96 3.35 -18.64
CA GLU A 135 3.69 3.12 -19.33
C GLU A 135 2.50 2.87 -18.39
N LYS A 136 2.72 2.20 -17.22
CA LYS A 136 1.65 2.00 -16.24
C LYS A 136 1.37 3.26 -15.42
N ALA A 137 2.37 4.11 -15.16
CA ALA A 137 2.17 5.41 -14.54
C ALA A 137 1.23 6.31 -15.37
N LYS A 138 1.35 6.29 -16.69
CA LYS A 138 0.42 7.00 -17.60
C LYS A 138 -1.01 6.44 -17.60
N LEU A 139 -1.17 5.15 -17.27
CA LEU A 139 -2.50 4.53 -17.16
C LEU A 139 -3.19 4.95 -15.86
N THR A 140 -2.43 5.07 -14.76
CA THR A 140 -2.93 5.55 -13.46
C THR A 140 -3.33 7.03 -13.51
N GLU A 141 -2.58 7.88 -14.21
CA GLU A 141 -3.00 9.27 -14.45
C GLU A 141 -4.33 9.34 -15.21
N LYS A 142 -4.49 8.55 -16.28
CA LYS A 142 -5.77 8.50 -17.04
C LYS A 142 -6.93 7.91 -16.23
N VAL A 143 -6.67 7.00 -15.30
CA VAL A 143 -7.70 6.42 -14.40
C VAL A 143 -8.09 7.43 -13.32
N ASN A 144 -7.15 8.21 -12.79
CA ASN A 144 -7.42 9.26 -11.82
C ASN A 144 -8.23 10.43 -12.43
N GLU A 145 -8.02 10.77 -13.70
CA GLU A 145 -8.87 11.74 -14.38
C GLU A 145 -10.33 11.27 -14.56
N LYS A 146 -10.57 9.97 -14.67
CA LYS A 146 -11.91 9.39 -14.83
C LYS A 146 -12.69 9.10 -13.55
N ARG A 147 -12.07 9.22 -12.36
CA ARG A 147 -12.64 8.73 -11.10
C ARG A 147 -13.43 9.74 -10.26
N PHE A 148 -13.69 10.92 -10.74
CA PHE A 148 -14.65 11.85 -10.11
C PHE A 148 -16.09 11.68 -10.62
N ILE A 149 -16.46 10.45 -10.99
CA ILE A 149 -17.85 10.14 -11.32
C ILE A 149 -18.55 9.78 -10.03
N GLY A 150 -19.46 10.63 -9.55
CA GLY A 150 -20.29 10.34 -8.39
C GLY A 150 -21.23 9.16 -8.63
N LEU A 151 -21.89 8.70 -7.58
CA LEU A 151 -22.89 7.62 -7.61
C LEU A 151 -24.03 7.87 -8.63
N CYS A 152 -24.21 9.10 -9.08
CA CYS A 152 -25.16 9.51 -10.13
C CYS A 152 -24.61 9.38 -11.56
N GLY A 153 -23.34 8.95 -11.76
CA GLY A 153 -22.71 8.82 -13.08
C GLY A 153 -22.18 10.13 -13.69
N THR A 154 -22.21 11.25 -12.94
CA THR A 154 -21.72 12.56 -13.40
C THR A 154 -20.39 12.94 -12.75
N ASP A 155 -19.57 13.75 -13.45
CA ASP A 155 -18.32 14.28 -12.90
C ASP A 155 -18.63 15.23 -11.74
N CYS A 156 -18.25 14.83 -10.51
CA CYS A 156 -18.51 15.61 -9.30
C CYS A 156 -17.84 16.99 -9.28
N ARG A 157 -16.84 17.23 -10.14
CA ARG A 157 -16.18 18.55 -10.27
C ARG A 157 -17.03 19.55 -11.04
N ALA A 158 -17.92 19.07 -11.90
CA ALA A 158 -18.81 19.88 -12.75
C ALA A 158 -20.26 19.90 -12.23
N CYS A 159 -20.55 19.29 -11.10
CA CYS A 159 -21.90 19.12 -10.60
C CYS A 159 -22.31 20.25 -9.65
N ASP A 160 -23.23 21.10 -10.10
CA ASP A 160 -23.82 22.19 -9.30
C ASP A 160 -24.99 21.75 -8.41
N ASN A 161 -25.27 20.44 -8.36
CA ASN A 161 -26.39 19.92 -7.60
C ASN A 161 -26.07 19.87 -6.09
N MET A 162 -26.61 20.82 -5.33
CA MET A 162 -26.42 20.99 -3.88
C MET A 162 -26.95 19.84 -2.99
N GLY A 163 -27.60 18.84 -3.56
CA GLY A 163 -28.13 17.66 -2.85
C GLY A 163 -27.28 16.39 -2.98
N CYS A 164 -26.13 16.44 -3.62
CA CYS A 164 -25.29 15.26 -3.84
C CYS A 164 -24.56 14.85 -2.55
N LEU A 165 -24.69 13.59 -2.14
CA LEU A 165 -24.05 13.01 -0.95
C LEU A 165 -22.51 13.03 -1.00
N GLY A 166 -21.90 13.38 -2.14
CA GLY A 166 -20.46 13.52 -2.32
C GLY A 166 -19.86 14.88 -1.92
N ARG A 167 -20.68 15.89 -1.59
CA ARG A 167 -20.20 17.16 -1.05
C ARG A 167 -20.26 17.14 0.47
N LYS A 168 -19.14 16.96 1.11
CA LYS A 168 -18.93 17.43 2.48
C LYS A 168 -18.26 18.79 2.39
N ASN A 169 -18.90 19.78 3.02
CA ASN A 169 -18.32 21.08 3.35
C ASN A 169 -17.03 20.88 4.17
#